data_ed9c8278a022261b6f0855699542af54
#
_entry.id   ed9c8278a022261b6f0855699542af54
#
_cell.length_a   1.000
_cell.length_b   1.000
_cell.length_c   1.000
_cell.angle_alpha   90.00
_cell.angle_beta   90.00
_cell.angle_gamma   90.00
#
_symmetry.space_group_name_H-M   'P 1'
#
loop_
_entity.id
_entity.type
_entity.pdbx_description
1 polymer ?
#
loop_
_entity_poly.entity_id
_entity_poly.type
_entity_poly.pdbx_seq_one_letter_code
_entity_poly.pdbx_strand_id
1 'polypeptide(L)'
;GQGYDLVIVETAGIGQSDSEIVDLVDFPMYVMTSDYGAASQLEKIDMVDFADLVVLNKFDRRGAEDALRDVRKQWKRNHVAFQVKDEDVPVYPTIASQFNDPGITWMFTNLCRLLREKKWGPSHSGEVSVSSPGSGKNDSGAISPGDGVAPRCDFTPHLDTSIREPRATVLIPGARVRYLAEIAEQGRGINAGIDRQAEAADRAQSYWQSLRDLEDPKLPKALDPYDADALLSVGAAQAAIPNGQSIAAEAAPTKAAPTDGSLLTLRQRYNDAIQSLSSDSRKLLREWPQRLKSITDEFTEYEVRGKAIKVENYRESLSHQKIPKIAAPTYRSWGELLTFLQKENLPGYYPYTGGVYPYRRSGEDPIRMFAGEGTPERTNRRFHYLSVGQPAVRLSTAFDSVTLYGEDPAPRPDIYGKIGNSGVNVPTLDDMKKLYSGFDLCSPTTSVSMTINGPAPMILAMFMNTAIDQQVEKSLPEATARWAEAEPKIAKLFEGRTRPQYAGPLPNGNDGLGLGLLGVSGDQVVAADTYARIKAHTLSTVRGTVQADILKEDQAQNTCIFSTEFALRMMGDIQQYFVDHKVRNFYSVSISGYHIAEAGANPISQ
;
A
#
# COMPACT_ATOMS: atom_id res chain seq x y z
N GLY A 1 -17.94 -24.12 -32.54
CA GLY A 1 -17.87 -23.40 -31.39
C GLY A 1 -17.39 -24.10 -30.14
N GLN A 2 -16.68 -23.37 -29.35
CA GLN A 2 -16.16 -23.81 -28.04
C GLN A 2 -17.14 -23.53 -26.87
N GLY A 3 -18.38 -23.08 -27.18
CA GLY A 3 -19.41 -22.80 -26.18
C GLY A 3 -19.24 -21.47 -25.43
N TYR A 4 -18.49 -20.52 -25.97
CA TYR A 4 -18.41 -19.17 -25.45
C TYR A 4 -19.59 -18.30 -25.91
N ASP A 5 -20.12 -17.48 -24.99
CA ASP A 5 -21.22 -16.56 -25.31
C ASP A 5 -20.71 -15.32 -26.08
N LEU A 6 -19.47 -14.90 -25.81
CA LEU A 6 -18.79 -13.78 -26.47
C LEU A 6 -17.32 -14.11 -26.71
N VAL A 7 -16.81 -13.76 -27.88
CA VAL A 7 -15.39 -13.83 -28.23
C VAL A 7 -14.94 -12.43 -28.67
N ILE A 8 -13.91 -11.90 -28.03
CA ILE A 8 -13.31 -10.62 -28.40
C ILE A 8 -12.08 -10.92 -29.28
N VAL A 9 -12.05 -10.36 -30.47
CA VAL A 9 -10.94 -10.46 -31.41
C VAL A 9 -10.24 -9.10 -31.44
N GLU A 10 -9.00 -9.05 -31.02
CA GLU A 10 -8.17 -7.84 -31.05
C GLU A 10 -7.18 -7.90 -32.22
N THR A 11 -7.08 -6.82 -32.99
CA THR A 11 -6.07 -6.67 -34.03
C THR A 11 -4.85 -5.90 -33.48
N ALA A 12 -3.66 -6.23 -33.93
CA ALA A 12 -2.51 -5.32 -33.83
C ALA A 12 -2.87 -4.01 -34.54
N GLY A 13 -2.28 -2.87 -34.10
CA GLY A 13 -2.63 -1.55 -34.64
C GLY A 13 -2.79 -1.54 -36.15
N ILE A 14 -4.02 -1.28 -36.61
CA ILE A 14 -4.36 -1.25 -38.02
C ILE A 14 -3.99 0.06 -38.70
N GLY A 15 -3.58 -0.02 -39.96
CA GLY A 15 -3.40 1.15 -40.83
C GLY A 15 -4.72 1.84 -41.16
N GLN A 16 -4.67 2.96 -41.89
CA GLN A 16 -5.85 3.77 -42.20
C GLN A 16 -6.85 3.06 -43.13
N SER A 17 -6.42 2.05 -43.94
CA SER A 17 -7.20 1.34 -44.92
C SER A 17 -7.37 -0.16 -44.66
N ASP A 18 -7.10 -0.61 -43.43
CA ASP A 18 -7.15 -2.03 -43.07
C ASP A 18 -8.47 -2.34 -42.36
N SER A 19 -9.41 -2.94 -43.07
CA SER A 19 -10.76 -3.25 -42.61
C SER A 19 -11.09 -4.76 -42.60
N GLU A 20 -10.08 -5.64 -42.75
CA GLU A 20 -10.29 -7.10 -42.83
C GLU A 20 -11.01 -7.67 -41.61
N ILE A 21 -10.86 -7.04 -40.44
CA ILE A 21 -11.53 -7.47 -39.20
C ILE A 21 -13.07 -7.43 -39.34
N VAL A 22 -13.61 -6.56 -40.16
CA VAL A 22 -15.08 -6.41 -40.36
C VAL A 22 -15.70 -7.68 -40.88
N ASP A 23 -14.98 -8.43 -41.72
CA ASP A 23 -15.47 -9.70 -42.30
C ASP A 23 -15.34 -10.87 -41.29
N LEU A 24 -14.60 -10.70 -40.21
CA LEU A 24 -14.32 -11.75 -39.23
C LEU A 24 -15.20 -11.68 -37.99
N VAL A 25 -15.80 -10.51 -37.69
CA VAL A 25 -16.55 -10.29 -36.45
C VAL A 25 -18.00 -9.91 -36.70
N ASP A 26 -18.88 -10.29 -35.80
CA ASP A 26 -20.30 -9.92 -35.85
C ASP A 26 -20.54 -8.45 -35.46
N PHE A 27 -19.63 -7.86 -34.66
CA PHE A 27 -19.75 -6.51 -34.12
C PHE A 27 -18.38 -5.80 -34.13
N PRO A 28 -18.07 -5.02 -35.19
CA PRO A 28 -16.84 -4.26 -35.26
C PRO A 28 -16.87 -3.03 -34.36
N MET A 29 -15.87 -2.92 -33.49
CA MET A 29 -15.63 -1.75 -32.61
C MET A 29 -14.29 -1.13 -32.97
N TYR A 30 -14.26 0.18 -33.21
CA TYR A 30 -13.05 0.91 -33.53
C TYR A 30 -12.60 1.81 -32.36
N VAL A 31 -11.36 1.63 -31.90
CA VAL A 31 -10.76 2.45 -30.84
C VAL A 31 -9.71 3.37 -31.45
N MET A 32 -9.90 4.67 -31.31
CA MET A 32 -9.00 5.71 -31.81
C MET A 32 -8.64 6.74 -30.74
N THR A 33 -7.70 7.62 -31.04
CA THR A 33 -7.30 8.76 -30.20
C THR A 33 -7.49 10.08 -30.93
N SER A 34 -7.47 11.20 -30.20
CA SER A 34 -7.58 12.54 -30.77
C SER A 34 -6.49 12.88 -31.80
N ASP A 35 -5.38 12.16 -31.77
CA ASP A 35 -4.27 12.39 -32.73
C ASP A 35 -4.70 12.09 -34.19
N TYR A 36 -5.72 11.27 -34.37
CA TYR A 36 -6.28 10.90 -35.68
C TYR A 36 -7.67 11.51 -35.94
N GLY A 37 -8.16 12.36 -35.05
CA GLY A 37 -9.50 12.95 -35.11
C GLY A 37 -9.65 14.20 -35.98
N ALA A 38 -8.60 14.65 -36.67
CA ALA A 38 -8.71 15.80 -37.57
C ALA A 38 -9.54 15.47 -38.81
N ALA A 39 -10.42 16.37 -39.25
CA ALA A 39 -11.38 16.16 -40.34
C ALA A 39 -10.73 15.62 -41.62
N SER A 40 -9.54 16.10 -41.99
CA SER A 40 -8.80 15.62 -43.16
C SER A 40 -8.18 14.23 -43.01
N GLN A 41 -8.05 13.73 -41.82
CA GLN A 41 -7.58 12.37 -41.51
C GLN A 41 -8.76 11.38 -41.46
N LEU A 42 -9.90 11.82 -40.92
CA LEU A 42 -11.10 10.99 -40.77
C LEU A 42 -11.66 10.48 -42.09
N GLU A 43 -11.54 11.28 -43.15
CA GLU A 43 -11.95 10.88 -44.51
C GLU A 43 -11.11 9.72 -45.09
N LYS A 44 -9.99 9.37 -44.47
CA LYS A 44 -9.08 8.29 -44.89
C LYS A 44 -9.15 7.07 -43.99
N ILE A 45 -10.01 7.08 -42.96
CA ILE A 45 -10.12 5.98 -42.00
C ILE A 45 -11.38 5.15 -42.33
N ASP A 46 -11.19 4.10 -43.11
CA ASP A 46 -12.29 3.20 -43.55
C ASP A 46 -13.04 2.59 -42.37
N MET A 47 -12.38 2.33 -41.24
CA MET A 47 -13.00 1.75 -40.04
C MET A 47 -14.12 2.62 -39.41
N VAL A 48 -14.12 3.93 -39.62
CA VAL A 48 -15.24 4.80 -39.16
C VAL A 48 -16.51 4.55 -39.94
N ASP A 49 -16.40 4.00 -41.16
CA ASP A 49 -17.54 3.66 -42.03
C ASP A 49 -18.19 2.33 -41.64
N PHE A 50 -17.39 1.40 -41.12
CA PHE A 50 -17.80 0.03 -40.85
C PHE A 50 -18.07 -0.26 -39.37
N ALA A 51 -17.53 0.55 -38.44
CA ALA A 51 -17.66 0.28 -37.03
C ALA A 51 -19.08 0.55 -36.50
N ASP A 52 -19.67 -0.44 -35.85
CA ASP A 52 -20.94 -0.28 -35.12
C ASP A 52 -20.81 0.64 -33.93
N LEU A 53 -19.58 0.72 -33.35
CA LEU A 53 -19.25 1.57 -32.22
C LEU A 53 -17.82 2.12 -32.34
N VAL A 54 -17.66 3.41 -32.09
CA VAL A 54 -16.36 4.09 -32.08
C VAL A 54 -16.05 4.58 -30.68
N VAL A 55 -14.83 4.32 -30.22
CA VAL A 55 -14.30 4.79 -28.94
C VAL A 55 -13.22 5.82 -29.21
N LEU A 56 -13.41 7.04 -28.75
CA LEU A 56 -12.37 8.08 -28.75
C LEU A 56 -11.67 8.07 -27.39
N ASN A 57 -10.59 7.31 -27.30
CA ASN A 57 -9.82 7.16 -26.06
C ASN A 57 -8.81 8.29 -25.86
N LYS A 58 -8.23 8.38 -24.67
CA LYS A 58 -7.32 9.46 -24.23
C LYS A 58 -7.96 10.84 -24.39
N PHE A 59 -9.22 10.94 -23.96
CA PHE A 59 -10.02 12.17 -24.07
C PHE A 59 -9.50 13.33 -23.22
N ASP A 60 -8.57 13.07 -22.32
CA ASP A 60 -7.79 14.05 -21.53
C ASP A 60 -6.76 14.84 -22.36
N ARG A 61 -6.50 14.41 -23.60
CA ARG A 61 -5.54 15.11 -24.46
C ARG A 61 -6.13 16.37 -25.08
N ARG A 62 -5.24 17.33 -25.35
CA ARG A 62 -5.61 18.57 -26.03
C ARG A 62 -6.23 18.29 -27.40
N GLY A 63 -7.35 18.94 -27.70
CA GLY A 63 -8.06 18.77 -28.96
C GLY A 63 -9.03 17.59 -29.02
N ALA A 64 -9.21 16.85 -27.93
CA ALA A 64 -10.12 15.68 -27.89
C ALA A 64 -11.59 16.07 -28.09
N GLU A 65 -12.03 17.22 -27.56
CA GLU A 65 -13.41 17.73 -27.76
C GLU A 65 -13.69 18.07 -29.23
N ASP A 66 -12.74 18.67 -29.92
CA ASP A 66 -12.84 18.97 -31.34
C ASP A 66 -12.86 17.67 -32.16
N ALA A 67 -11.99 16.71 -31.82
CA ALA A 67 -11.96 15.41 -32.44
C ALA A 67 -13.29 14.66 -32.26
N LEU A 68 -13.89 14.69 -31.07
CA LEU A 68 -15.19 14.05 -30.79
C LEU A 68 -16.28 14.62 -31.70
N ARG A 69 -16.32 15.94 -31.83
CA ARG A 69 -17.28 16.62 -32.73
C ARG A 69 -17.08 16.21 -34.19
N ASP A 70 -15.83 16.19 -34.64
CA ASP A 70 -15.50 15.87 -36.02
C ASP A 70 -15.76 14.39 -36.35
N VAL A 71 -15.44 13.46 -35.45
CA VAL A 71 -15.73 12.02 -35.59
C VAL A 71 -17.22 11.78 -35.65
N ARG A 72 -18.03 12.40 -34.77
CA ARG A 72 -19.51 12.31 -34.79
C ARG A 72 -20.08 12.85 -36.09
N LYS A 73 -19.55 13.96 -36.59
CA LYS A 73 -19.96 14.55 -37.85
C LYS A 73 -19.62 13.64 -39.04
N GLN A 74 -18.44 13.02 -39.06
CA GLN A 74 -18.03 12.08 -40.08
C GLN A 74 -18.91 10.83 -40.04
N TRP A 75 -19.14 10.24 -38.88
CA TRP A 75 -20.01 9.09 -38.69
C TRP A 75 -21.44 9.36 -39.28
N LYS A 76 -22.03 10.54 -38.94
CA LYS A 76 -23.35 10.93 -39.49
C LYS A 76 -23.36 11.04 -41.01
N ARG A 77 -22.27 11.50 -41.60
CA ARG A 77 -22.14 11.57 -43.07
C ARG A 77 -22.09 10.18 -43.70
N ASN A 78 -21.27 9.30 -43.15
CA ASN A 78 -21.04 7.97 -43.69
C ASN A 78 -22.29 7.09 -43.58
N HIS A 79 -23.05 7.25 -42.50
CA HIS A 79 -24.29 6.51 -42.27
C HIS A 79 -25.55 7.25 -42.75
N VAL A 80 -25.42 8.39 -43.42
CA VAL A 80 -26.54 9.25 -43.88
C VAL A 80 -27.54 9.57 -42.78
N ALA A 81 -27.04 9.71 -41.54
CA ALA A 81 -27.82 9.82 -40.30
C ALA A 81 -27.88 11.26 -39.77
N PHE A 82 -28.15 12.25 -40.59
CA PHE A 82 -28.07 13.68 -40.27
C PHE A 82 -29.09 14.13 -39.21
N GLN A 83 -30.15 13.37 -38.97
CA GLN A 83 -31.20 13.70 -37.99
C GLN A 83 -30.87 13.17 -36.59
N VAL A 84 -29.87 12.30 -36.45
CA VAL A 84 -29.46 11.73 -35.16
C VAL A 84 -28.80 12.82 -34.32
N LYS A 85 -29.20 12.95 -33.06
CA LYS A 85 -28.55 13.89 -32.13
C LYS A 85 -27.11 13.44 -31.84
N ASP A 86 -26.23 14.36 -31.52
CA ASP A 86 -24.82 14.07 -31.26
C ASP A 86 -24.63 13.08 -30.09
N GLU A 87 -25.51 13.13 -29.09
CA GLU A 87 -25.50 12.23 -27.94
C GLU A 87 -25.93 10.80 -28.24
N ASP A 88 -26.65 10.60 -29.36
CA ASP A 88 -27.17 9.28 -29.81
C ASP A 88 -26.23 8.62 -30.84
N VAL A 89 -25.22 9.35 -31.34
CA VAL A 89 -24.21 8.80 -32.23
C VAL A 89 -23.32 7.83 -31.47
N PRO A 90 -23.07 6.60 -31.95
CA PRO A 90 -22.29 5.59 -31.22
C PRO A 90 -20.78 5.89 -31.23
N VAL A 91 -20.41 7.12 -30.84
CA VAL A 91 -19.05 7.59 -30.67
C VAL A 91 -18.87 8.07 -29.24
N TYR A 92 -18.08 7.34 -28.47
CA TYR A 92 -17.96 7.51 -27.02
C TYR A 92 -16.58 8.02 -26.63
N PRO A 93 -16.50 9.17 -25.95
CA PRO A 93 -15.23 9.65 -25.39
C PRO A 93 -14.89 8.83 -24.14
N THR A 94 -13.62 8.44 -23.99
CA THR A 94 -13.15 7.65 -22.84
C THR A 94 -11.75 8.05 -22.39
N ILE A 95 -11.46 7.83 -21.12
CA ILE A 95 -10.11 7.91 -20.56
C ILE A 95 -9.82 6.57 -19.88
N ALA A 96 -9.39 5.58 -20.66
CA ALA A 96 -9.20 4.21 -20.18
C ALA A 96 -8.13 4.06 -19.08
N SER A 97 -7.24 5.04 -18.94
CA SER A 97 -6.28 5.08 -17.85
C SER A 97 -6.88 5.50 -16.50
N GLN A 98 -8.14 5.98 -16.48
CA GLN A 98 -8.81 6.38 -15.25
C GLN A 98 -9.68 5.26 -14.71
N PHE A 99 -9.58 5.07 -13.39
CA PHE A 99 -10.50 4.19 -12.67
C PHE A 99 -11.89 4.85 -12.60
N ASN A 100 -12.95 4.05 -12.83
CA ASN A 100 -14.34 4.53 -12.85
C ASN A 100 -14.58 5.70 -13.82
N ASP A 101 -13.97 5.65 -15.00
CA ASP A 101 -14.20 6.65 -16.02
C ASP A 101 -15.67 6.65 -16.48
N PRO A 102 -16.39 7.79 -16.40
CA PRO A 102 -17.80 7.86 -16.80
C PRO A 102 -18.01 7.54 -18.27
N GLY A 103 -17.05 7.92 -19.12
CA GLY A 103 -17.09 7.60 -20.55
C GLY A 103 -17.03 6.12 -20.83
N ILE A 104 -16.16 5.38 -20.12
CA ILE A 104 -16.10 3.90 -20.20
C ILE A 104 -17.42 3.29 -19.72
N THR A 105 -17.97 3.75 -18.61
CA THR A 105 -19.24 3.26 -18.07
C THR A 105 -20.38 3.48 -19.06
N TRP A 106 -20.45 4.66 -19.64
CA TRP A 106 -21.46 5.00 -20.64
C TRP A 106 -21.29 4.18 -21.94
N MET A 107 -20.06 4.10 -22.45
CA MET A 107 -19.73 3.28 -23.62
C MET A 107 -20.11 1.82 -23.39
N PHE A 108 -19.70 1.22 -22.26
CA PHE A 108 -19.98 -0.17 -21.94
C PHE A 108 -21.48 -0.48 -21.85
N THR A 109 -22.25 0.39 -21.22
CA THR A 109 -23.71 0.24 -21.15
C THR A 109 -24.35 0.22 -22.53
N ASN A 110 -23.89 1.11 -23.43
CA ASN A 110 -24.38 1.16 -24.80
C ASN A 110 -23.87 -0.02 -25.67
N LEU A 111 -22.62 -0.47 -25.45
CA LEU A 111 -22.11 -1.69 -26.07
C LEU A 111 -23.01 -2.90 -25.75
N CYS A 112 -23.32 -3.08 -24.46
CA CYS A 112 -24.23 -4.16 -24.04
C CYS A 112 -25.63 -4.03 -24.69
N ARG A 113 -26.15 -2.82 -24.82
CA ARG A 113 -27.43 -2.57 -25.53
C ARG A 113 -27.34 -2.93 -26.99
N LEU A 114 -26.32 -2.49 -27.71
CA LEU A 114 -26.12 -2.74 -29.13
C LEU A 114 -25.89 -4.24 -29.43
N LEU A 115 -25.14 -4.93 -28.59
CA LEU A 115 -24.94 -6.37 -28.69
C LEU A 115 -26.27 -7.13 -28.55
N ARG A 116 -27.13 -6.75 -27.60
CA ARG A 116 -28.47 -7.34 -27.46
C ARG A 116 -29.34 -7.09 -28.68
N GLU A 117 -29.36 -5.87 -29.17
CA GLU A 117 -30.15 -5.49 -30.34
C GLU A 117 -29.73 -6.29 -31.61
N LYS A 118 -28.43 -6.52 -31.79
CA LYS A 118 -27.87 -7.19 -32.96
C LYS A 118 -27.97 -8.72 -32.89
N LYS A 119 -27.79 -9.34 -31.76
CA LYS A 119 -27.66 -10.80 -31.63
C LYS A 119 -28.73 -11.47 -30.77
N TRP A 120 -29.36 -10.77 -29.86
CA TRP A 120 -30.35 -11.28 -28.93
C TRP A 120 -31.69 -10.49 -28.97
N GLY A 121 -31.88 -9.67 -29.99
CA GLY A 121 -33.18 -9.05 -30.26
C GLY A 121 -34.26 -10.11 -30.55
N PRO A 122 -35.55 -9.77 -30.42
CA PRO A 122 -36.63 -10.72 -30.69
C PRO A 122 -36.42 -11.34 -32.07
N SER A 123 -36.11 -12.63 -32.07
CA SER A 123 -35.81 -13.53 -33.15
C SER A 123 -36.18 -13.01 -34.56
N HIS A 124 -35.18 -12.69 -35.35
CA HIS A 124 -35.33 -12.85 -36.80
C HIS A 124 -35.35 -14.36 -37.09
N SER A 125 -36.54 -14.95 -37.09
CA SER A 125 -36.84 -16.16 -37.83
C SER A 125 -36.81 -15.82 -39.32
N GLY A 126 -35.65 -15.70 -39.88
CA GLY A 126 -35.40 -15.43 -41.28
C GLY A 126 -34.32 -16.39 -41.76
N GLU A 127 -34.74 -17.31 -42.60
CA GLU A 127 -33.97 -18.33 -43.29
C GLU A 127 -32.61 -17.81 -43.77
N VAL A 128 -31.54 -18.38 -43.25
CA VAL A 128 -30.21 -18.30 -43.89
C VAL A 128 -30.24 -19.29 -45.04
N SER A 129 -30.55 -18.82 -46.27
CA SER A 129 -30.29 -19.56 -47.48
C SER A 129 -28.79 -19.58 -47.74
N VAL A 130 -28.12 -20.62 -47.29
CA VAL A 130 -26.75 -20.93 -47.72
C VAL A 130 -26.86 -21.64 -49.08
N SER A 131 -26.62 -20.92 -50.14
CA SER A 131 -26.33 -21.51 -51.46
C SER A 131 -24.87 -21.98 -51.47
N SER A 132 -24.64 -23.26 -51.29
CA SER A 132 -23.34 -23.90 -51.58
C SER A 132 -23.39 -24.62 -52.90
N PRO A 133 -22.36 -24.55 -53.74
CA PRO A 133 -22.18 -25.51 -54.80
C PRO A 133 -21.19 -26.62 -54.41
N GLY A 134 -21.62 -27.88 -54.53
CA GLY A 134 -20.73 -29.01 -54.80
C GLY A 134 -20.61 -30.10 -53.75
N SER A 135 -21.41 -31.11 -53.93
CA SER A 135 -21.22 -32.58 -53.79
C SER A 135 -20.30 -33.17 -52.71
N GLY A 136 -20.90 -34.00 -51.89
CA GLY A 136 -20.23 -35.05 -51.11
C GLY A 136 -21.15 -35.66 -50.06
N LYS A 137 -21.87 -36.74 -50.42
CA LYS A 137 -22.65 -37.55 -49.48
C LYS A 137 -21.77 -38.15 -48.41
N ASN A 138 -22.19 -38.03 -47.12
CA ASN A 138 -22.26 -39.20 -46.25
C ASN A 138 -23.11 -38.90 -45.01
N ASP A 139 -23.93 -39.86 -44.70
CA ASP A 139 -24.85 -39.99 -43.58
C ASP A 139 -24.21 -39.80 -42.22
N SER A 140 -24.89 -39.06 -41.33
CA SER A 140 -25.36 -39.59 -40.05
C SER A 140 -25.81 -38.47 -39.10
N GLY A 141 -27.00 -38.59 -38.56
CA GLY A 141 -27.42 -38.01 -37.31
C GLY A 141 -27.98 -36.58 -37.38
N ALA A 142 -29.24 -36.45 -37.76
CA ALA A 142 -30.04 -35.28 -37.50
C ALA A 142 -30.14 -35.06 -35.98
N ILE A 143 -29.45 -34.04 -35.45
CA ILE A 143 -29.76 -33.47 -34.15
C ILE A 143 -30.85 -32.43 -34.40
N SER A 144 -32.03 -32.69 -33.85
CA SER A 144 -33.17 -31.76 -33.85
C SER A 144 -32.73 -30.43 -33.23
N PRO A 145 -33.22 -29.29 -33.73
CA PRO A 145 -33.06 -28.02 -33.06
C PRO A 145 -33.99 -28.01 -31.83
N GLY A 146 -33.47 -28.53 -30.72
CA GLY A 146 -34.11 -28.49 -29.43
C GLY A 146 -33.64 -27.28 -28.64
N ASP A 147 -34.62 -26.58 -28.14
CA ASP A 147 -34.59 -25.65 -27.00
C ASP A 147 -33.46 -24.61 -27.02
N GLY A 148 -33.82 -23.40 -27.40
CA GLY A 148 -32.97 -22.22 -27.23
C GLY A 148 -32.56 -22.09 -25.77
N VAL A 149 -31.33 -22.49 -25.48
CA VAL A 149 -30.69 -22.18 -24.20
C VAL A 149 -30.59 -20.66 -24.13
N ALA A 150 -31.32 -20.05 -23.19
CA ALA A 150 -31.20 -18.63 -22.93
C ALA A 150 -29.71 -18.29 -22.71
N PRO A 151 -29.23 -17.17 -23.24
CA PRO A 151 -27.83 -16.79 -23.06
C PRO A 151 -27.49 -16.75 -21.55
N ARG A 152 -26.35 -17.33 -21.16
CA ARG A 152 -25.90 -17.39 -19.76
C ARG A 152 -25.62 -16.02 -19.17
N CYS A 153 -25.44 -15.00 -20.02
CA CYS A 153 -25.24 -13.61 -19.63
C CYS A 153 -26.36 -12.75 -20.22
N ASP A 154 -27.06 -11.99 -19.41
CA ASP A 154 -28.16 -11.12 -19.85
C ASP A 154 -27.69 -9.80 -20.48
N PHE A 155 -26.38 -9.46 -20.34
CA PHE A 155 -25.78 -8.21 -20.81
C PHE A 155 -26.58 -6.95 -20.39
N THR A 156 -27.18 -6.98 -19.19
CA THR A 156 -28.00 -5.88 -18.68
C THR A 156 -27.31 -5.26 -17.46
N PRO A 157 -26.25 -4.44 -17.66
CA PRO A 157 -25.58 -3.81 -16.54
C PRO A 157 -26.45 -2.74 -15.91
N HIS A 158 -26.54 -2.72 -14.59
CA HIS A 158 -27.20 -1.69 -13.80
C HIS A 158 -26.17 -0.67 -13.32
N LEU A 159 -25.68 0.16 -14.25
CA LEU A 159 -24.64 1.16 -14.00
C LEU A 159 -25.22 2.57 -14.09
N ASP A 160 -24.71 3.47 -13.26
CA ASP A 160 -25.07 4.89 -13.33
C ASP A 160 -24.38 5.54 -14.54
N THR A 161 -25.19 5.99 -15.50
CA THR A 161 -24.78 6.71 -16.71
C THR A 161 -25.23 8.17 -16.71
N SER A 162 -25.51 8.74 -15.55
CA SER A 162 -25.91 10.15 -15.41
C SER A 162 -24.79 11.10 -15.86
N ILE A 163 -23.54 10.70 -15.68
CA ILE A 163 -22.35 11.42 -16.19
C ILE A 163 -21.87 10.66 -17.43
N ARG A 164 -21.80 11.33 -18.57
CA ARG A 164 -21.44 10.72 -19.87
C ARG A 164 -20.08 11.15 -20.40
N GLU A 165 -19.65 12.35 -20.07
CA GLU A 165 -18.35 12.85 -20.51
C GLU A 165 -17.27 12.58 -19.47
N PRO A 166 -16.15 11.97 -19.90
CA PRO A 166 -15.02 11.77 -19.02
C PRO A 166 -14.40 13.12 -18.65
N ARG A 167 -14.00 13.25 -17.39
CA ARG A 167 -13.24 14.39 -16.91
C ARG A 167 -11.88 13.91 -16.46
N ALA A 168 -10.82 14.51 -16.98
CA ALA A 168 -9.49 14.27 -16.48
C ALA A 168 -9.46 14.57 -14.99
N THR A 169 -9.28 13.56 -14.17
CA THR A 169 -9.09 13.75 -12.74
C THR A 169 -7.60 13.81 -12.48
N VAL A 170 -7.16 14.94 -11.98
CA VAL A 170 -5.76 15.14 -11.60
C VAL A 170 -5.48 14.27 -10.38
N LEU A 171 -4.55 13.32 -10.49
CA LEU A 171 -4.15 12.45 -9.37
C LEU A 171 -3.65 13.28 -8.18
N ILE A 172 -2.90 14.34 -8.48
CA ILE A 172 -2.42 15.29 -7.49
C ILE A 172 -3.18 16.61 -7.69
N PRO A 173 -4.02 17.06 -6.73
CA PRO A 173 -4.70 18.34 -6.83
C PRO A 173 -3.71 19.48 -7.10
N GLY A 174 -4.10 20.47 -7.92
CA GLY A 174 -3.24 21.60 -8.29
C GLY A 174 -2.60 22.31 -7.08
N ALA A 175 -3.31 22.40 -5.96
CA ALA A 175 -2.82 22.93 -4.69
C ALA A 175 -1.71 22.05 -4.04
N ARG A 176 -1.48 20.83 -4.52
CA ARG A 176 -0.50 19.88 -3.99
C ARG A 176 0.62 19.51 -4.97
N VAL A 177 0.67 20.14 -6.12
CA VAL A 177 1.71 19.86 -7.15
C VAL A 177 3.14 20.03 -6.59
N ARG A 178 3.33 20.97 -5.66
CA ARG A 178 4.63 21.22 -5.02
C ARG A 178 4.84 20.48 -3.70
N TYR A 179 3.94 19.61 -3.30
CA TYR A 179 3.98 18.96 -1.98
C TYR A 179 5.31 18.27 -1.66
N LEU A 180 5.88 17.52 -2.60
CA LEU A 180 7.19 16.88 -2.42
C LEU A 180 8.33 17.89 -2.34
N ALA A 181 8.28 18.96 -3.14
CA ALA A 181 9.24 20.05 -3.07
C ALA A 181 9.18 20.76 -1.71
N GLU A 182 7.97 21.02 -1.19
CA GLU A 182 7.75 21.62 0.12
C GLU A 182 8.32 20.74 1.25
N ILE A 183 8.13 19.42 1.18
CA ILE A 183 8.74 18.47 2.13
C ILE A 183 10.27 18.55 2.08
N ALA A 184 10.85 18.57 0.87
CA ALA A 184 12.30 18.66 0.69
C ALA A 184 12.86 19.99 1.20
N GLU A 185 12.18 21.10 0.92
CA GLU A 185 12.54 22.44 1.39
C GLU A 185 12.49 22.51 2.92
N GLN A 186 11.43 21.97 3.53
CA GLN A 186 11.29 21.88 4.98
C GLN A 186 12.40 21.03 5.61
N GLY A 187 12.69 19.85 5.04
CA GLY A 187 13.75 18.98 5.50
C GLY A 187 15.14 19.64 5.47
N ARG A 188 15.44 20.35 4.39
CA ARG A 188 16.69 21.15 4.27
C ARG A 188 16.74 22.28 5.30
N GLY A 189 15.60 22.98 5.52
CA GLY A 189 15.47 24.02 6.51
C GLY A 189 15.71 23.51 7.94
N ILE A 190 15.15 22.34 8.29
CA ILE A 190 15.36 21.67 9.56
C ILE A 190 16.84 21.31 9.74
N ASN A 191 17.46 20.66 8.74
CA ASN A 191 18.88 20.29 8.81
C ASN A 191 19.78 21.52 8.97
N ALA A 192 19.58 22.58 8.23
CA ALA A 192 20.31 23.83 8.40
C ALA A 192 20.07 24.47 9.76
N GLY A 193 18.86 24.31 10.33
CA GLY A 193 18.55 24.70 11.71
C GLY A 193 19.36 23.92 12.73
N ILE A 194 19.45 22.59 12.57
CA ILE A 194 20.23 21.71 13.43
C ILE A 194 21.72 22.10 13.40
N ASP A 195 22.27 22.33 12.19
CA ASP A 195 23.68 22.69 12.05
C ASP A 195 23.99 24.02 12.75
N ARG A 196 23.12 25.04 12.64
CA ARG A 196 23.26 26.29 13.39
C ARG A 196 23.18 26.09 14.91
N GLN A 197 22.31 25.21 15.41
CA GLN A 197 22.19 24.86 16.81
C GLN A 197 23.43 24.11 17.30
N ALA A 198 23.98 23.21 16.50
CA ALA A 198 25.23 22.50 16.80
C ALA A 198 26.42 23.47 16.93
N GLU A 199 26.58 24.41 15.98
CA GLU A 199 27.61 25.44 16.07
C GLU A 199 27.46 26.33 17.31
N ALA A 200 26.23 26.68 17.67
CA ALA A 200 25.99 27.47 18.90
C ALA A 200 26.35 26.67 20.17
N ALA A 201 26.05 25.36 20.19
CA ALA A 201 26.40 24.46 21.26
C ALA A 201 27.93 24.35 21.44
N ASP A 202 28.67 24.19 20.34
CA ASP A 202 30.13 24.11 20.37
C ASP A 202 30.77 25.43 20.83
N ARG A 203 30.25 26.56 20.35
CA ARG A 203 30.69 27.86 20.86
C ARG A 203 30.43 28.02 22.35
N ALA A 204 29.24 27.64 22.81
CA ALA A 204 28.91 27.67 24.23
C ALA A 204 29.87 26.79 25.06
N GLN A 205 30.13 25.56 24.58
CA GLN A 205 31.08 24.65 25.23
C GLN A 205 32.49 25.23 25.29
N SER A 206 32.98 25.81 24.19
CA SER A 206 34.32 26.41 24.12
C SER A 206 34.46 27.56 25.12
N TYR A 207 33.47 28.45 25.20
CA TYR A 207 33.48 29.53 26.20
C TYR A 207 33.40 29.00 27.63
N TRP A 208 32.54 28.00 27.88
CA TRP A 208 32.42 27.39 29.21
C TRP A 208 33.72 26.71 29.64
N GLN A 209 34.41 26.00 28.73
CA GLN A 209 35.71 25.40 29.01
C GLN A 209 36.78 26.46 29.28
N SER A 210 36.83 27.52 28.48
CA SER A 210 37.77 28.63 28.70
C SER A 210 37.54 29.30 30.05
N LEU A 211 36.29 29.55 30.43
CA LEU A 211 35.93 30.13 31.72
C LEU A 211 36.31 29.18 32.89
N ARG A 212 36.13 27.88 32.70
CA ARG A 212 36.56 26.86 33.67
C ARG A 212 38.09 26.83 33.84
N ASP A 213 38.81 26.88 32.72
CA ASP A 213 40.27 26.81 32.72
C ASP A 213 40.89 28.11 33.27
N LEU A 214 40.13 29.22 33.26
CA LEU A 214 40.45 30.48 33.91
C LEU A 214 40.00 30.53 35.38
N GLU A 215 39.48 29.43 35.92
CA GLU A 215 39.01 29.28 37.28
C GLU A 215 37.98 30.36 37.70
N ASP A 216 37.05 30.69 36.81
CA ASP A 216 36.00 31.69 37.09
C ASP A 216 35.18 31.30 38.32
N PRO A 217 35.22 32.11 39.40
CA PRO A 217 34.56 31.77 40.67
C PRO A 217 33.03 31.75 40.59
N LYS A 218 32.45 32.35 39.54
CA LYS A 218 31.00 32.39 39.29
C LYS A 218 30.55 31.46 38.15
N LEU A 219 31.42 30.52 37.72
CA LEU A 219 31.09 29.60 36.62
C LEU A 219 29.80 28.81 36.91
N PRO A 220 28.74 28.93 36.08
CA PRO A 220 27.52 28.17 36.26
C PRO A 220 27.72 26.70 35.90
N LYS A 221 26.76 25.87 36.27
CA LYS A 221 26.71 24.51 35.73
C LYS A 221 26.66 24.54 34.20
N ALA A 222 27.24 23.53 33.59
CA ALA A 222 27.22 23.40 32.12
C ALA A 222 25.78 23.55 31.58
N LEU A 223 25.62 24.33 30.51
CA LEU A 223 24.36 24.69 29.87
C LEU A 223 23.43 25.63 30.66
N ASP A 224 23.82 26.09 31.84
CA ASP A 224 23.10 27.13 32.56
C ASP A 224 23.72 28.50 32.26
N PRO A 225 22.91 29.55 32.02
CA PRO A 225 23.44 30.89 31.79
C PRO A 225 23.95 31.51 33.10
N TYR A 226 24.88 32.46 33.02
CA TYR A 226 25.19 33.36 34.11
C TYR A 226 23.96 34.23 34.44
N ASP A 227 23.78 34.50 35.74
CA ASP A 227 22.79 35.46 36.19
C ASP A 227 23.25 36.93 35.91
N ALA A 228 22.33 37.88 36.07
CA ALA A 228 22.59 39.29 35.79
C ALA A 228 23.70 39.85 36.68
N ASP A 229 23.78 39.42 37.95
CA ASP A 229 24.78 39.90 38.91
C ASP A 229 26.19 39.40 38.56
N ALA A 230 26.30 38.20 38.00
CA ALA A 230 27.56 37.66 37.52
C ALA A 230 28.08 38.38 36.26
N LEU A 231 27.20 38.99 35.48
CA LEU A 231 27.56 39.79 34.29
C LEU A 231 27.94 41.23 34.65
N LEU A 232 27.54 41.73 35.81
CA LEU A 232 27.81 43.10 36.24
C LEU A 232 29.02 43.22 37.17
N SER A 233 29.46 42.17 37.85
CA SER A 233 30.53 42.21 38.83
C SER A 233 31.65 41.23 38.51
N VAL A 234 32.83 41.78 38.17
CA VAL A 234 34.09 41.09 38.33
C VAL A 234 34.74 41.66 39.57
N GLY A 235 34.61 40.91 40.58
CA GLY A 235 35.43 40.81 41.72
C GLY A 235 35.75 41.98 42.61
N ALA A 236 35.35 41.97 43.79
CA ALA A 236 35.94 42.61 44.93
C ALA A 236 36.90 41.66 45.68
N ALA A 237 37.66 40.84 44.94
CA ALA A 237 38.57 39.86 45.57
C ALA A 237 40.08 40.23 45.51
N GLN A 238 40.44 41.45 45.06
CA GLN A 238 41.83 41.88 44.97
C GLN A 238 42.07 43.22 45.67
N ALA A 239 41.59 43.40 46.88
CA ALA A 239 41.96 44.52 47.70
C ALA A 239 42.33 44.04 49.08
N ALA A 240 43.45 43.34 49.19
CA ALA A 240 44.20 43.20 50.47
C ALA A 240 45.63 42.78 50.14
N ILE A 241 46.49 43.74 49.72
CA ILE A 241 47.93 43.61 49.90
C ILE A 241 48.31 44.56 51.04
N PRO A 242 48.70 44.05 52.18
CA PRO A 242 49.33 44.90 53.20
C PRO A 242 50.74 45.28 52.72
N ASN A 243 51.05 46.52 52.93
CA ASN A 243 52.34 47.17 52.64
C ASN A 243 53.59 46.41 53.10
N GLY A 244 54.58 46.33 52.23
CA GLY A 244 55.99 46.42 52.55
C GLY A 244 56.70 45.07 52.67
N GLN A 245 57.41 44.70 51.66
CA GLN A 245 58.86 44.46 51.64
C GLN A 245 59.32 43.96 50.27
N SER A 246 60.26 44.69 49.68
CA SER A 246 60.99 44.34 48.46
C SER A 246 61.95 43.19 48.74
N ILE A 247 61.86 42.09 48.05
CA ILE A 247 62.98 41.19 47.77
C ILE A 247 62.85 40.74 46.30
N ALA A 248 63.91 41.09 45.56
CA ALA A 248 64.05 40.61 44.16
C ALA A 248 64.24 39.09 44.16
N ALA A 249 63.39 38.40 43.54
CA ALA A 249 63.54 36.99 43.17
C ALA A 249 63.06 36.80 41.72
N GLU A 250 63.89 36.12 40.93
CA GLU A 250 63.80 35.75 39.54
C GLU A 250 62.41 35.41 39.10
N ALA A 251 61.97 36.06 38.00
CA ALA A 251 60.66 35.89 37.42
C ALA A 251 60.55 34.53 36.71
N ALA A 252 59.89 33.59 37.38
CA ALA A 252 59.15 32.53 36.63
C ALA A 252 58.00 33.17 35.84
N PRO A 253 57.62 32.68 34.63
CA PRO A 253 56.56 33.30 33.87
C PRO A 253 55.23 33.17 34.59
N THR A 254 54.86 34.25 35.26
CA THR A 254 53.55 34.42 35.89
C THR A 254 52.49 34.36 34.75
N LYS A 255 51.61 33.37 34.78
CA LYS A 255 50.38 33.44 34.01
C LYS A 255 49.70 34.76 34.37
N ALA A 256 49.68 35.70 33.40
CA ALA A 256 48.95 36.95 33.59
C ALA A 256 47.52 36.62 33.93
N ALA A 257 47.02 37.02 35.08
CA ALA A 257 45.61 36.90 35.43
C ALA A 257 44.78 37.61 34.35
N PRO A 258 43.69 37.00 33.85
CA PRO A 258 42.87 37.64 32.85
C PRO A 258 42.38 38.99 33.38
N THR A 259 42.49 40.04 32.57
CA THR A 259 41.94 41.34 32.92
C THR A 259 40.45 41.21 33.12
N ASP A 260 39.88 41.87 34.14
CA ASP A 260 38.45 41.83 34.50
C ASP A 260 37.53 41.99 33.29
N GLY A 261 37.90 42.85 32.32
CA GLY A 261 37.13 43.04 31.10
C GLY A 261 37.10 41.82 30.14
N SER A 262 38.18 41.01 30.09
CA SER A 262 38.22 39.80 29.26
C SER A 262 37.31 38.69 29.81
N LEU A 263 37.26 38.56 31.14
CA LEU A 263 36.40 37.57 31.81
C LEU A 263 34.91 37.90 31.61
N LEU A 264 34.54 39.19 31.78
CA LEU A 264 33.18 39.65 31.50
C LEU A 264 32.77 39.43 30.06
N THR A 265 33.66 39.69 29.09
CA THR A 265 33.39 39.45 27.68
C THR A 265 33.15 37.97 27.41
N LEU A 266 33.92 37.06 27.98
CA LEU A 266 33.73 35.63 27.85
C LEU A 266 32.40 35.14 28.46
N ARG A 267 32.02 35.64 29.64
CA ARG A 267 30.72 35.35 30.26
C ARG A 267 29.56 35.80 29.36
N GLN A 268 29.66 37.03 28.84
CA GLN A 268 28.64 37.53 27.92
C GLN A 268 28.54 36.68 26.66
N ARG A 269 29.68 36.34 26.03
CA ARG A 269 29.70 35.46 24.83
C ARG A 269 29.13 34.05 25.11
N TYR A 270 29.40 33.52 26.31
CA TYR A 270 28.79 32.27 26.74
C TYR A 270 27.26 32.40 26.83
N ASN A 271 26.76 33.45 27.49
CA ASN A 271 25.32 33.69 27.61
C ASN A 271 24.65 33.87 26.24
N ASP A 272 25.28 34.65 25.33
CA ASP A 272 24.78 34.84 23.98
C ASP A 272 24.68 33.49 23.23
N ALA A 273 25.69 32.63 23.36
CA ALA A 273 25.70 31.30 22.77
C ALA A 273 24.61 30.39 23.38
N ILE A 274 24.44 30.40 24.72
CA ILE A 274 23.37 29.66 25.41
C ILE A 274 21.99 30.17 25.02
N GLN A 275 21.80 31.49 24.87
CA GLN A 275 20.52 32.08 24.45
C GLN A 275 20.18 31.75 23.00
N SER A 276 21.18 31.57 22.13
CA SER A 276 20.98 31.15 20.73
C SER A 276 20.55 29.68 20.59
N LEU A 277 20.70 28.87 21.63
CA LEU A 277 20.19 27.51 21.70
C LEU A 277 18.68 27.51 22.00
N SER A 278 17.91 26.74 21.24
CA SER A 278 16.51 26.50 21.56
C SER A 278 16.34 25.80 22.90
N SER A 279 15.17 25.95 23.51
CA SER A 279 14.80 25.23 24.74
C SER A 279 14.98 23.74 24.61
N ASP A 280 14.57 23.20 23.45
CA ASP A 280 14.63 21.77 23.16
C ASP A 280 16.06 21.28 22.98
N SER A 281 16.92 22.05 22.29
CA SER A 281 18.35 21.73 22.16
C SER A 281 19.05 21.68 23.52
N ARG A 282 18.79 22.65 24.37
CA ARG A 282 19.33 22.67 25.76
C ARG A 282 18.82 21.49 26.58
N LYS A 283 17.54 21.16 26.47
CA LYS A 283 16.93 20.02 27.17
C LYS A 283 17.57 18.70 26.72
N LEU A 284 17.73 18.48 25.42
CA LEU A 284 18.38 17.27 24.87
C LEU A 284 19.78 17.07 25.43
N LEU A 285 20.59 18.13 25.44
CA LEU A 285 21.97 18.08 25.98
C LEU A 285 22.00 17.80 27.49
N ARG A 286 21.07 18.40 28.25
CA ARG A 286 20.99 18.19 29.72
C ARG A 286 20.51 16.77 30.07
N GLU A 287 19.62 16.20 29.29
CA GLU A 287 19.08 14.85 29.51
C GLU A 287 20.05 13.74 29.07
N TRP A 288 21.04 14.08 28.23
CA TRP A 288 21.95 13.09 27.69
C TRP A 288 22.64 12.17 28.71
N PRO A 289 23.22 12.67 29.82
CA PRO A 289 23.84 11.79 30.80
C PRO A 289 22.89 10.73 31.36
N GLN A 290 21.63 11.09 31.58
CA GLN A 290 20.61 10.15 32.04
C GLN A 290 20.21 9.15 30.94
N ARG A 291 20.08 9.61 29.69
CA ARG A 291 19.78 8.73 28.54
C ARG A 291 20.95 7.77 28.29
N LEU A 292 22.19 8.28 28.35
CA LEU A 292 23.37 7.43 28.19
C LEU A 292 23.42 6.35 29.28
N LYS A 293 23.16 6.73 30.53
CA LYS A 293 23.09 5.77 31.64
C LYS A 293 22.02 4.70 31.39
N SER A 294 20.83 5.06 30.90
CA SER A 294 19.76 4.11 30.68
C SER A 294 20.11 3.01 29.65
N ILE A 295 21.00 3.26 28.69
CA ILE A 295 21.43 2.27 27.68
C ILE A 295 22.72 1.54 28.05
N THR A 296 23.47 2.04 29.05
CA THR A 296 24.73 1.45 29.53
C THR A 296 24.57 0.69 30.84
N ASP A 297 23.52 0.95 31.61
CA ASP A 297 23.17 0.14 32.79
C ASP A 297 22.78 -1.28 32.34
N GLU A 298 22.78 -2.23 33.25
CA GLU A 298 22.46 -3.65 32.92
C GLU A 298 21.04 -3.81 32.36
N PHE A 299 20.11 -2.99 32.85
CA PHE A 299 18.70 -3.02 32.46
C PHE A 299 18.16 -1.63 32.18
N THR A 300 17.23 -1.53 31.24
CA THR A 300 16.37 -0.35 31.03
C THR A 300 14.95 -0.69 31.46
N GLU A 301 14.30 0.19 32.20
CA GLU A 301 12.87 0.09 32.53
C GLU A 301 12.08 1.17 31.81
N TYR A 302 10.95 0.77 31.22
CA TYR A 302 9.98 1.68 30.65
C TYR A 302 8.57 1.20 30.91
N GLU A 303 7.61 2.11 30.94
CA GLU A 303 6.21 1.79 31.25
C GLU A 303 5.35 1.77 29.98
N VAL A 304 4.52 0.72 29.84
CA VAL A 304 3.51 0.62 28.78
C VAL A 304 2.17 0.30 29.43
N ARG A 305 1.22 1.20 29.30
CA ARG A 305 -0.15 1.03 29.82
C ARG A 305 -0.15 0.65 31.32
N GLY A 306 0.65 1.28 32.12
CA GLY A 306 0.74 1.04 33.57
C GLY A 306 1.50 -0.23 33.97
N LYS A 307 2.17 -0.91 33.03
CA LYS A 307 3.06 -2.05 33.32
C LYS A 307 4.51 -1.64 33.07
N ALA A 308 5.34 -1.80 34.09
CA ALA A 308 6.77 -1.66 33.94
C ALA A 308 7.35 -2.83 33.13
N ILE A 309 8.09 -2.51 32.07
CA ILE A 309 8.79 -3.50 31.25
C ILE A 309 10.28 -3.30 31.48
N LYS A 310 10.94 -4.35 31.95
CA LYS A 310 12.38 -4.39 32.17
C LYS A 310 13.05 -5.11 31.00
N VAL A 311 14.06 -4.44 30.41
CA VAL A 311 14.79 -4.95 29.23
C VAL A 311 16.27 -4.97 29.54
N GLU A 312 16.94 -6.09 29.22
CA GLU A 312 18.38 -6.21 29.30
C GLU A 312 19.06 -5.40 28.18
N ASN A 313 20.06 -4.59 28.52
CA ASN A 313 20.85 -3.79 27.58
C ASN A 313 22.00 -4.56 26.93
N TYR A 314 22.28 -5.76 27.41
CA TYR A 314 23.37 -6.60 26.92
C TYR A 314 22.84 -7.96 26.48
N ARG A 315 23.56 -8.58 25.56
CA ARG A 315 23.43 -10.01 25.23
C ARG A 315 24.77 -10.70 25.52
N GLU A 316 24.72 -11.97 25.84
CA GLU A 316 25.91 -12.77 26.05
C GLU A 316 26.37 -13.41 24.74
N SER A 317 27.65 -13.35 24.44
CA SER A 317 28.27 -14.05 23.33
C SER A 317 28.51 -15.53 23.66
N LEU A 318 28.85 -16.35 22.66
CA LEU A 318 29.23 -17.76 22.88
C LEU A 318 30.48 -17.90 23.77
N SER A 319 31.30 -16.85 23.89
CA SER A 319 32.47 -16.78 24.77
C SER A 319 32.17 -16.11 26.09
N HIS A 320 30.90 -15.98 26.48
CA HIS A 320 30.42 -15.38 27.73
C HIS A 320 30.78 -13.91 27.93
N GLN A 321 31.00 -13.20 26.84
CA GLN A 321 31.23 -11.74 26.91
C GLN A 321 29.92 -10.98 26.79
N LYS A 322 29.73 -9.94 27.58
CA LYS A 322 28.59 -9.03 27.48
C LYS A 322 28.76 -8.10 26.28
N ILE A 323 27.88 -8.22 25.30
CA ILE A 323 27.82 -7.37 24.10
C ILE A 323 26.66 -6.38 24.29
N PRO A 324 26.89 -5.05 24.26
CA PRO A 324 25.82 -4.08 24.36
C PRO A 324 24.91 -4.18 23.14
N LYS A 325 23.59 -4.10 23.37
CA LYS A 325 22.57 -4.09 22.29
C LYS A 325 22.57 -2.78 21.52
N ILE A 326 23.02 -1.69 22.15
CA ILE A 326 23.20 -0.37 21.54
C ILE A 326 24.62 0.08 21.78
N ALA A 327 25.32 0.48 20.74
CA ALA A 327 26.60 1.17 20.87
C ALA A 327 26.36 2.59 21.37
N ALA A 328 26.79 2.87 22.59
CA ALA A 328 26.66 4.19 23.17
C ALA A 328 27.64 5.16 22.50
N PRO A 329 27.20 6.25 21.87
CA PRO A 329 28.11 7.22 21.26
C PRO A 329 28.89 8.01 22.33
N THR A 330 30.17 8.27 22.04
CA THR A 330 31.09 8.99 22.94
C THR A 330 31.54 10.31 22.30
N TYR A 331 30.61 11.23 22.16
CA TYR A 331 30.92 12.55 21.60
C TYR A 331 31.62 13.42 22.64
N ARG A 332 32.62 14.18 22.20
CA ARG A 332 33.34 15.14 23.02
C ARG A 332 32.78 16.54 22.97
N SER A 333 32.15 16.88 21.83
CA SER A 333 31.58 18.20 21.61
C SER A 333 30.06 18.19 21.82
N TRP A 334 29.52 19.32 22.34
CA TRP A 334 28.10 19.50 22.51
C TRP A 334 27.38 19.59 21.14
N GLY A 335 28.06 20.15 20.15
CA GLY A 335 27.50 20.26 18.79
C GLY A 335 27.37 18.92 18.10
N GLU A 336 28.43 18.07 18.16
CA GLU A 336 28.35 16.70 17.60
C GLU A 336 27.26 15.88 18.29
N LEU A 337 27.22 15.96 19.64
CA LEU A 337 26.16 15.28 20.40
C LEU A 337 24.77 15.78 20.01
N LEU A 338 24.59 17.09 19.87
CA LEU A 338 23.31 17.67 19.50
C LEU A 338 22.89 17.26 18.08
N THR A 339 23.85 17.23 17.15
CA THR A 339 23.64 16.73 15.79
C THR A 339 23.14 15.29 15.79
N PHE A 340 23.81 14.42 16.55
CA PHE A 340 23.37 13.04 16.74
C PHE A 340 21.94 12.97 17.31
N LEU A 341 21.66 13.71 18.39
CA LEU A 341 20.35 13.68 19.05
C LEU A 341 19.22 14.21 18.17
N GLN A 342 19.50 15.10 17.22
CA GLN A 342 18.50 15.69 16.35
C GLN A 342 18.41 15.06 14.96
N LYS A 343 19.44 14.36 14.48
CA LYS A 343 19.43 13.69 13.16
C LYS A 343 19.27 12.17 13.24
N GLU A 344 19.76 11.52 14.28
CA GLU A 344 19.77 10.06 14.43
C GLU A 344 19.06 9.58 15.70
N ASN A 345 19.51 10.04 16.84
CA ASN A 345 19.05 9.70 18.18
C ASN A 345 19.21 8.20 18.58
N LEU A 346 18.72 7.84 19.75
CA LEU A 346 18.69 6.48 20.28
C LEU A 346 17.40 5.76 19.92
N PRO A 347 17.39 4.41 19.88
CA PRO A 347 16.18 3.63 19.65
C PRO A 347 15.04 4.02 20.60
N GLY A 348 13.88 4.38 20.03
CA GLY A 348 12.70 4.83 20.77
C GLY A 348 12.60 6.32 20.99
N TYR A 349 13.57 7.11 20.53
CA TYR A 349 13.54 8.57 20.55
C TYR A 349 13.54 9.11 19.12
N TYR A 350 12.66 10.09 18.84
CA TYR A 350 12.64 10.75 17.54
C TYR A 350 13.96 11.51 17.31
N PRO A 351 14.55 11.47 16.10
CA PRO A 351 14.03 10.92 14.82
C PRO A 351 14.50 9.50 14.47
N TYR A 352 14.91 8.68 15.43
CA TYR A 352 15.36 7.32 15.15
C TYR A 352 14.32 6.51 14.36
N THR A 353 14.70 6.01 13.17
CA THR A 353 13.82 5.29 12.25
C THR A 353 14.08 3.79 12.18
N GLY A 354 15.13 3.29 12.81
CA GLY A 354 15.45 1.88 12.85
C GLY A 354 14.50 1.05 13.72
N GLY A 355 14.56 -0.28 13.57
CA GLY A 355 13.77 -1.21 14.36
C GLY A 355 14.19 -1.24 15.83
N VAL A 356 13.27 -0.92 16.72
CA VAL A 356 13.50 -0.97 18.17
C VAL A 356 13.18 -2.32 18.80
N TYR A 357 12.55 -3.20 18.05
CA TYR A 357 11.98 -4.46 18.53
C TYR A 357 13.04 -5.40 19.14
N PRO A 358 14.17 -5.68 18.46
CA PRO A 358 15.20 -6.55 19.00
C PRO A 358 15.86 -6.01 20.28
N TYR A 359 15.83 -4.69 20.46
CA TYR A 359 16.35 -4.03 21.66
C TYR A 359 15.39 -4.12 22.83
N ARG A 360 14.07 -3.94 22.58
CA ARG A 360 13.06 -3.81 23.65
C ARG A 360 12.40 -5.10 24.09
N ARG A 361 12.54 -6.18 23.34
CA ARG A 361 12.00 -7.50 23.70
C ARG A 361 13.11 -8.52 23.83
N SER A 362 13.41 -8.92 25.05
CA SER A 362 14.23 -10.08 25.33
C SER A 362 13.35 -11.33 25.22
N GLY A 363 13.72 -12.26 24.36
CA GLY A 363 13.11 -13.59 24.29
C GLY A 363 11.97 -13.79 23.30
N GLU A 364 11.57 -12.77 22.51
CA GLU A 364 10.66 -12.94 21.39
C GLU A 364 11.32 -12.49 20.10
N ASP A 365 11.81 -13.40 19.31
CA ASP A 365 12.06 -13.11 17.90
C ASP A 365 10.71 -12.89 17.22
N PRO A 366 10.52 -11.81 16.43
CA PRO A 366 9.31 -11.61 15.67
C PRO A 366 9.26 -12.65 14.54
N ILE A 367 8.73 -13.82 14.84
CA ILE A 367 8.60 -14.91 13.88
C ILE A 367 7.44 -14.60 12.95
N ARG A 368 7.75 -14.59 11.66
CA ARG A 368 6.77 -14.47 10.58
C ARG A 368 6.79 -15.74 9.75
N MET A 369 5.64 -16.42 9.66
CA MET A 369 5.47 -17.62 8.87
C MET A 369 5.23 -17.21 7.43
N PHE A 370 6.27 -17.23 6.60
CA PHE A 370 6.17 -16.94 5.18
C PHE A 370 5.96 -18.23 4.39
N ALA A 371 4.88 -18.30 3.62
CA ALA A 371 4.60 -19.40 2.73
C ALA A 371 3.73 -18.96 1.54
N GLY A 372 3.77 -19.74 0.49
CA GLY A 372 2.94 -19.63 -0.70
C GLY A 372 3.43 -20.61 -1.74
N GLU A 373 2.73 -21.74 -1.87
CA GLU A 373 3.04 -22.78 -2.86
C GLU A 373 1.81 -23.64 -3.16
N GLY A 374 1.64 -23.99 -4.41
CA GLY A 374 0.65 -24.96 -4.85
C GLY A 374 -0.79 -24.56 -4.55
N THR A 375 -1.57 -25.54 -4.07
CA THR A 375 -2.96 -25.33 -3.70
C THR A 375 -3.10 -24.64 -2.34
N PRO A 376 -4.26 -24.06 -2.03
CA PRO A 376 -4.56 -23.47 -0.73
C PRO A 376 -4.30 -24.42 0.43
N GLU A 377 -4.69 -25.69 0.31
CA GLU A 377 -4.52 -26.71 1.34
C GLU A 377 -3.05 -27.03 1.58
N ARG A 378 -2.21 -27.01 0.53
CA ARG A 378 -0.77 -27.25 0.68
C ARG A 378 -0.11 -26.12 1.48
N THR A 379 -0.43 -24.89 1.16
CA THR A 379 0.08 -23.71 1.89
C THR A 379 -0.51 -23.66 3.31
N ASN A 380 -1.79 -24.00 3.51
CA ASN A 380 -2.41 -24.12 4.84
C ASN A 380 -1.65 -25.10 5.74
N ARG A 381 -1.32 -26.30 5.23
CA ARG A 381 -0.54 -27.30 5.99
C ARG A 381 0.83 -26.77 6.39
N ARG A 382 1.48 -26.02 5.49
CA ARG A 382 2.77 -25.40 5.80
C ARG A 382 2.65 -24.30 6.85
N PHE A 383 1.63 -23.47 6.79
CA PHE A 383 1.35 -22.49 7.83
C PHE A 383 1.13 -23.11 9.19
N HIS A 384 0.31 -24.16 9.29
CA HIS A 384 0.11 -24.89 10.53
C HIS A 384 1.39 -25.51 11.06
N TYR A 385 2.19 -26.15 10.20
CA TYR A 385 3.49 -26.70 10.59
C TYR A 385 4.44 -25.64 11.16
N LEU A 386 4.53 -24.48 10.54
CA LEU A 386 5.37 -23.38 11.00
C LEU A 386 4.85 -22.70 12.28
N SER A 387 3.57 -22.80 12.55
CA SER A 387 2.92 -22.14 13.69
C SER A 387 2.92 -22.98 14.97
N VAL A 388 3.34 -24.23 14.90
CA VAL A 388 3.36 -25.13 16.07
C VAL A 388 4.24 -24.54 17.17
N GLY A 389 3.66 -24.39 18.37
CA GLY A 389 4.37 -23.88 19.55
C GLY A 389 4.68 -22.39 19.56
N GLN A 390 4.18 -21.63 18.57
CA GLN A 390 4.42 -20.19 18.50
C GLN A 390 3.40 -19.41 19.35
N PRO A 391 3.82 -18.37 20.07
CA PRO A 391 2.93 -17.57 20.93
C PRO A 391 1.98 -16.67 20.12
N ALA A 392 2.29 -16.42 18.86
CA ALA A 392 1.48 -15.62 17.94
C ALA A 392 1.61 -16.13 16.51
N VAL A 393 0.53 -16.02 15.75
CA VAL A 393 0.44 -16.46 14.37
C VAL A 393 0.51 -15.23 13.45
N ARG A 394 1.64 -15.09 12.76
CA ARG A 394 1.90 -13.96 11.84
C ARG A 394 2.17 -14.51 10.45
N LEU A 395 1.09 -14.72 9.70
CA LEU A 395 1.15 -15.31 8.37
C LEU A 395 1.56 -14.27 7.33
N SER A 396 2.49 -14.63 6.45
CA SER A 396 2.84 -13.84 5.29
C SER A 396 2.65 -14.69 4.05
N THR A 397 1.70 -14.34 3.22
CA THR A 397 1.28 -15.15 2.07
C THR A 397 1.85 -14.59 0.79
N ALA A 398 2.56 -15.42 0.03
CA ALA A 398 2.89 -15.16 -1.36
C ALA A 398 1.86 -15.82 -2.28
N PHE A 399 1.30 -15.06 -3.21
CA PHE A 399 0.39 -15.56 -4.24
C PHE A 399 1.16 -15.81 -5.54
N ASP A 400 0.71 -16.80 -6.30
CA ASP A 400 1.32 -17.10 -7.59
C ASP A 400 0.98 -16.03 -8.66
N SER A 401 1.70 -16.05 -9.77
CA SER A 401 1.47 -15.05 -10.83
C SER A 401 0.09 -15.16 -11.46
N VAL A 402 -0.53 -16.34 -11.45
CA VAL A 402 -1.89 -16.54 -11.99
C VAL A 402 -2.90 -15.76 -11.13
N THR A 403 -2.82 -15.90 -9.80
CA THR A 403 -3.62 -15.10 -8.85
C THR A 403 -3.30 -13.61 -8.96
N LEU A 404 -2.00 -13.25 -9.09
CA LEU A 404 -1.56 -11.86 -9.21
C LEU A 404 -2.05 -11.18 -10.50
N TYR A 405 -2.31 -11.93 -11.55
CA TYR A 405 -2.87 -11.40 -12.79
C TYR A 405 -4.41 -11.45 -12.83
N GLY A 406 -5.05 -11.98 -11.80
CA GLY A 406 -6.51 -12.15 -11.79
C GLY A 406 -7.01 -13.22 -12.77
N GLU A 407 -6.15 -14.17 -13.12
CA GLU A 407 -6.46 -15.26 -14.05
C GLU A 407 -6.95 -16.49 -13.31
N ASP A 408 -7.78 -17.28 -13.99
CA ASP A 408 -8.20 -18.59 -13.51
C ASP A 408 -7.17 -19.68 -13.89
N PRO A 409 -6.97 -20.69 -13.03
CA PRO A 409 -6.12 -21.82 -13.37
C PRO A 409 -6.70 -22.60 -14.54
N ALA A 410 -5.90 -22.80 -15.59
CA ALA A 410 -6.30 -23.52 -16.80
C ALA A 410 -5.09 -24.24 -17.41
N PRO A 411 -5.32 -25.26 -18.27
CA PRO A 411 -4.25 -25.97 -18.98
C PRO A 411 -3.64 -25.15 -20.13
N ARG A 412 -3.88 -23.86 -20.21
CA ARG A 412 -3.32 -22.96 -21.23
C ARG A 412 -1.80 -22.87 -21.09
N PRO A 413 -1.04 -22.85 -22.20
CA PRO A 413 0.42 -22.83 -22.15
C PRO A 413 1.03 -21.63 -21.43
N ASP A 414 0.35 -20.47 -21.46
CA ASP A 414 0.79 -19.21 -20.87
C ASP A 414 0.73 -19.19 -19.35
N ILE A 415 -0.18 -19.98 -18.73
CA ILE A 415 -0.34 -20.02 -17.27
C ILE A 415 -0.08 -21.37 -16.63
N TYR A 416 -0.17 -22.47 -17.38
CA TYR A 416 -0.08 -23.85 -16.84
C TYR A 416 1.13 -24.06 -15.93
N GLY A 417 2.30 -23.68 -16.37
CA GLY A 417 3.56 -23.83 -15.60
C GLY A 417 3.73 -22.83 -14.45
N LYS A 418 2.81 -21.88 -14.31
CA LYS A 418 2.87 -20.83 -13.29
C LYS A 418 1.93 -21.09 -12.11
N ILE A 419 0.95 -22.01 -12.29
CA ILE A 419 -0.05 -22.32 -11.27
C ILE A 419 0.63 -22.92 -10.05
N GLY A 420 0.47 -22.25 -8.90
CA GLY A 420 1.06 -22.68 -7.63
C GLY A 420 2.59 -22.61 -7.56
N ASN A 421 3.24 -21.98 -8.56
CA ASN A 421 4.68 -21.80 -8.59
C ASN A 421 5.06 -20.44 -7.99
N SER A 422 6.01 -20.45 -7.03
CA SER A 422 6.45 -19.25 -6.28
C SER A 422 5.33 -18.50 -5.53
N GLY A 423 4.23 -19.17 -5.27
CA GLY A 423 3.07 -18.63 -4.57
C GLY A 423 1.92 -19.61 -4.51
N VAL A 424 0.92 -19.33 -3.71
CA VAL A 424 -0.33 -20.10 -3.65
C VAL A 424 -1.31 -19.62 -4.70
N ASN A 425 -1.99 -20.54 -5.38
CA ASN A 425 -3.07 -20.23 -6.31
C ASN A 425 -4.39 -20.10 -5.56
N VAL A 426 -5.04 -18.95 -5.65
CA VAL A 426 -6.31 -18.64 -4.96
C VAL A 426 -7.30 -17.99 -5.93
N PRO A 427 -7.97 -18.77 -6.77
CA PRO A 427 -8.92 -18.26 -7.75
C PRO A 427 -10.29 -17.93 -7.16
N THR A 428 -10.68 -18.50 -6.02
CA THR A 428 -12.02 -18.35 -5.45
C THR A 428 -12.01 -17.99 -3.96
N LEU A 429 -13.17 -17.52 -3.47
CA LEU A 429 -13.37 -17.29 -2.04
C LEU A 429 -13.21 -18.57 -1.21
N ASP A 430 -13.65 -19.72 -1.74
CA ASP A 430 -13.50 -21.00 -1.04
C ASP A 430 -12.03 -21.40 -0.90
N ASP A 431 -11.20 -21.07 -1.86
CA ASP A 431 -9.76 -21.30 -1.79
C ASP A 431 -9.11 -20.41 -0.73
N MET A 432 -9.58 -19.18 -0.58
CA MET A 432 -9.15 -18.29 0.51
C MET A 432 -9.58 -18.85 1.88
N LYS A 433 -10.79 -19.41 2.01
CA LYS A 433 -11.27 -20.07 3.22
C LYS A 433 -10.41 -21.28 3.58
N LYS A 434 -10.06 -22.12 2.59
CA LYS A 434 -9.17 -23.27 2.79
C LYS A 434 -7.77 -22.85 3.20
N LEU A 435 -7.24 -21.78 2.58
CA LEU A 435 -5.91 -21.24 2.86
C LEU A 435 -5.74 -20.85 4.32
N TYR A 436 -6.72 -20.19 4.92
CA TYR A 436 -6.67 -19.71 6.29
C TYR A 436 -7.52 -20.53 7.27
N SER A 437 -7.95 -21.74 6.89
CA SER A 437 -8.72 -22.60 7.79
C SER A 437 -7.93 -22.97 9.04
N GLY A 438 -8.62 -23.01 10.19
CA GLY A 438 -8.03 -23.29 11.49
C GLY A 438 -7.25 -22.15 12.14
N PHE A 439 -7.16 -20.98 11.46
CA PHE A 439 -6.61 -19.75 12.02
C PHE A 439 -7.74 -18.75 12.26
N ASP A 440 -8.04 -18.44 13.50
CA ASP A 440 -9.01 -17.38 13.82
C ASP A 440 -8.44 -16.01 13.42
N LEU A 441 -8.92 -15.46 12.31
CA LEU A 441 -8.44 -14.20 11.75
C LEU A 441 -8.79 -12.97 12.61
N CYS A 442 -9.71 -13.12 13.55
CA CYS A 442 -10.06 -12.09 14.55
C CYS A 442 -9.33 -12.23 15.88
N SER A 443 -8.52 -13.28 16.06
CA SER A 443 -7.72 -13.44 17.28
C SER A 443 -6.72 -12.29 17.43
N PRO A 444 -6.51 -11.75 18.64
CA PRO A 444 -5.52 -10.70 18.89
C PRO A 444 -4.07 -11.14 18.61
N THR A 445 -3.82 -12.44 18.58
CA THR A 445 -2.51 -13.04 18.28
C THR A 445 -2.31 -13.39 16.82
N THR A 446 -3.36 -13.27 15.98
CA THR A 446 -3.30 -13.58 14.54
C THR A 446 -3.20 -12.30 13.72
N SER A 447 -2.32 -12.30 12.72
CA SER A 447 -2.24 -11.27 11.70
C SER A 447 -1.81 -11.86 10.35
N VAL A 448 -2.28 -11.28 9.25
CA VAL A 448 -1.97 -11.75 7.90
C VAL A 448 -1.39 -10.62 7.07
N SER A 449 -0.25 -10.87 6.45
CA SER A 449 0.31 -9.99 5.41
C SER A 449 0.13 -10.65 4.05
N MET A 450 -0.39 -9.92 3.09
CA MET A 450 -0.61 -10.39 1.73
C MET A 450 0.30 -9.66 0.77
N THR A 451 1.18 -10.42 0.10
CA THR A 451 2.08 -9.90 -0.93
C THR A 451 1.31 -9.89 -2.25
N ILE A 452 0.71 -8.75 -2.56
CA ILE A 452 -0.16 -8.60 -3.73
C ILE A 452 -0.21 -7.11 -4.14
N ASN A 453 -0.22 -6.81 -5.42
CA ASN A 453 -0.23 -5.45 -5.94
C ASN A 453 -1.51 -5.16 -6.76
N GLY A 454 -1.51 -5.44 -8.05
CA GLY A 454 -2.64 -5.13 -8.94
C GLY A 454 -3.99 -5.66 -8.45
N PRO A 455 -4.16 -6.95 -8.18
CA PRO A 455 -5.44 -7.52 -7.73
C PRO A 455 -5.67 -7.37 -6.22
N ALA A 456 -4.99 -6.45 -5.54
CA ALA A 456 -5.13 -6.22 -4.11
C ALA A 456 -6.59 -6.06 -3.63
N PRO A 457 -7.49 -5.32 -4.30
CA PRO A 457 -8.88 -5.21 -3.87
C PRO A 457 -9.61 -6.54 -3.89
N MET A 458 -9.40 -7.37 -4.90
CA MET A 458 -10.06 -8.67 -5.04
C MET A 458 -9.62 -9.64 -3.95
N ILE A 459 -8.33 -9.79 -3.74
CA ILE A 459 -7.77 -10.66 -2.70
C ILE A 459 -8.12 -10.16 -1.31
N LEU A 460 -8.10 -8.85 -1.10
CA LEU A 460 -8.54 -8.23 0.15
C LEU A 460 -10.03 -8.51 0.41
N ALA A 461 -10.88 -8.41 -0.58
CA ALA A 461 -12.30 -8.74 -0.46
C ALA A 461 -12.50 -10.22 -0.11
N MET A 462 -11.79 -11.15 -0.75
CA MET A 462 -11.82 -12.57 -0.40
C MET A 462 -11.36 -12.80 1.04
N PHE A 463 -10.29 -12.16 1.47
CA PHE A 463 -9.77 -12.25 2.83
C PHE A 463 -10.77 -11.73 3.87
N MET A 464 -11.35 -10.54 3.65
CA MET A 464 -12.34 -9.96 4.56
C MET A 464 -13.59 -10.82 4.66
N ASN A 465 -14.09 -11.35 3.54
CA ASN A 465 -15.22 -12.26 3.54
C ASN A 465 -14.89 -13.59 4.23
N THR A 466 -13.69 -14.12 4.05
CA THR A 466 -13.23 -15.30 4.80
C THR A 466 -13.27 -15.06 6.31
N ALA A 467 -12.75 -13.91 6.77
CA ALA A 467 -12.77 -13.56 8.18
C ALA A 467 -14.21 -13.40 8.72
N ILE A 468 -15.10 -12.78 7.95
CA ILE A 468 -16.51 -12.63 8.31
C ILE A 468 -17.17 -14.00 8.42
N ASP A 469 -16.98 -14.86 7.43
CA ASP A 469 -17.58 -16.20 7.40
C ASP A 469 -17.06 -17.09 8.53
N GLN A 470 -15.78 -17.00 8.92
CA GLN A 470 -15.27 -17.66 10.13
C GLN A 470 -16.00 -17.21 11.40
N GLN A 471 -16.29 -15.91 11.55
CA GLN A 471 -17.02 -15.41 12.71
C GLN A 471 -18.52 -15.78 12.66
N VAL A 472 -19.11 -15.86 11.47
CA VAL A 472 -20.46 -16.41 11.29
C VAL A 472 -20.46 -17.88 11.71
N GLU A 473 -19.53 -18.71 11.23
CA GLU A 473 -19.38 -20.11 11.58
C GLU A 473 -19.25 -20.29 13.11
N LYS A 474 -18.40 -19.51 13.76
CA LYS A 474 -18.28 -19.52 15.24
C LYS A 474 -19.57 -19.12 15.95
N SER A 475 -20.46 -18.39 15.31
CA SER A 475 -21.78 -18.03 15.87
C SER A 475 -22.84 -19.13 15.70
N LEU A 476 -22.51 -20.19 14.96
CA LEU A 476 -23.36 -21.33 14.61
C LEU A 476 -22.82 -22.64 15.19
N PRO A 477 -22.61 -22.79 16.52
CA PRO A 477 -22.15 -24.05 17.08
C PRO A 477 -23.14 -25.18 16.77
N GLU A 478 -22.62 -26.37 16.44
CA GLU A 478 -23.43 -27.56 16.26
C GLU A 478 -24.34 -27.80 17.46
N ALA A 479 -25.54 -28.31 17.19
CA ALA A 479 -26.60 -28.56 18.20
C ALA A 479 -27.25 -27.28 18.81
N THR A 480 -27.02 -26.09 18.25
CA THR A 480 -27.77 -24.91 18.65
C THR A 480 -28.98 -24.66 17.75
N ALA A 481 -29.95 -23.88 18.23
CA ALA A 481 -31.10 -23.45 17.42
C ALA A 481 -30.66 -22.70 16.13
N ARG A 482 -29.54 -21.96 16.18
CA ARG A 482 -28.99 -21.25 15.01
C ARG A 482 -28.45 -22.19 13.94
N TRP A 483 -27.80 -23.29 14.34
CA TRP A 483 -27.36 -24.32 13.41
C TRP A 483 -28.56 -25.00 12.75
N ALA A 484 -29.58 -25.36 13.52
CA ALA A 484 -30.80 -25.96 12.99
C ALA A 484 -31.55 -25.07 11.98
N GLU A 485 -31.39 -23.75 12.06
CA GLU A 485 -31.91 -22.80 11.06
C GLU A 485 -31.00 -22.68 9.82
N ALA A 486 -29.69 -22.78 10.00
CA ALA A 486 -28.70 -22.64 8.94
C ALA A 486 -28.55 -23.89 8.06
N GLU A 487 -28.55 -25.06 8.69
CA GLU A 487 -28.32 -26.36 8.02
C GLU A 487 -29.30 -26.63 6.84
N PRO A 488 -30.63 -26.42 6.97
CA PRO A 488 -31.55 -26.57 5.85
C PRO A 488 -31.31 -25.60 4.72
N LYS A 489 -30.87 -24.36 5.03
CA LYS A 489 -30.53 -23.37 4.00
C LYS A 489 -29.29 -23.80 3.23
N ILE A 490 -28.27 -24.28 3.93
CA ILE A 490 -27.05 -24.81 3.32
C ILE A 490 -27.38 -26.01 2.45
N ALA A 491 -28.17 -26.98 2.96
CA ALA A 491 -28.57 -28.15 2.20
C ALA A 491 -29.31 -27.79 0.91
N LYS A 492 -30.23 -26.82 0.97
CA LYS A 492 -30.97 -26.32 -0.20
C LYS A 492 -30.05 -25.67 -1.25
N LEU A 493 -29.02 -24.93 -0.82
CA LEU A 493 -28.07 -24.32 -1.76
C LEU A 493 -27.23 -25.33 -2.53
N PHE A 494 -27.06 -26.54 -1.99
CA PHE A 494 -26.33 -27.64 -2.63
C PHE A 494 -27.22 -28.69 -3.27
N GLU A 495 -28.54 -28.49 -3.33
CA GLU A 495 -29.43 -29.41 -3.99
C GLU A 495 -29.01 -29.60 -5.48
N GLY A 496 -28.58 -30.82 -5.84
CA GLY A 496 -28.05 -31.14 -7.16
C GLY A 496 -26.60 -30.65 -7.43
N ARG A 497 -25.87 -30.18 -6.44
CA ARG A 497 -24.48 -29.72 -6.60
C ARG A 497 -23.56 -30.38 -5.57
N THR A 498 -22.31 -30.62 -5.95
CA THR A 498 -21.30 -31.09 -5.00
C THR A 498 -20.75 -29.91 -4.20
N ARG A 499 -20.79 -30.01 -2.88
CA ARG A 499 -20.21 -29.00 -2.00
C ARG A 499 -18.69 -29.04 -2.06
N PRO A 500 -17.99 -27.88 -2.15
CA PRO A 500 -16.55 -27.80 -2.07
C PRO A 500 -16.04 -28.39 -0.75
N GLN A 501 -14.88 -29.06 -0.82
CA GLN A 501 -14.26 -29.69 0.35
C GLN A 501 -12.78 -29.35 0.42
N TYR A 502 -12.22 -29.43 1.62
CA TYR A 502 -10.79 -29.37 1.83
C TYR A 502 -10.14 -30.66 1.37
N ALA A 503 -9.13 -30.59 0.51
CA ALA A 503 -8.47 -31.76 -0.06
C ALA A 503 -7.47 -32.39 0.93
N GLY A 504 -7.74 -33.65 1.32
CA GLY A 504 -6.92 -34.44 2.22
C GLY A 504 -7.15 -34.15 3.71
N PRO A 505 -6.36 -34.76 4.61
CA PRO A 505 -6.53 -34.60 6.06
C PRO A 505 -6.15 -33.21 6.52
N LEU A 506 -6.85 -32.73 7.55
CA LEU A 506 -6.48 -31.47 8.21
C LEU A 506 -5.12 -31.62 8.91
N PRO A 507 -4.25 -30.60 8.85
CA PRO A 507 -2.99 -30.62 9.56
C PRO A 507 -3.18 -30.51 11.08
N ASN A 508 -2.17 -30.92 11.85
CA ASN A 508 -2.17 -30.75 13.29
C ASN A 508 -2.33 -29.25 13.65
N GLY A 509 -3.26 -28.98 14.57
CA GLY A 509 -3.60 -27.60 14.97
C GLY A 509 -4.66 -26.91 14.10
N ASN A 510 -5.18 -27.56 13.05
CA ASN A 510 -6.33 -27.08 12.30
C ASN A 510 -7.62 -27.73 12.82
N ASP A 511 -8.48 -26.93 13.44
CA ASP A 511 -9.79 -27.36 13.98
C ASP A 511 -10.93 -27.32 12.94
N GLY A 512 -10.62 -26.93 11.70
CA GLY A 512 -11.59 -26.82 10.62
C GLY A 512 -12.31 -25.46 10.53
N LEU A 513 -12.00 -24.51 11.38
CA LEU A 513 -12.61 -23.17 11.33
C LEU A 513 -12.46 -22.54 9.93
N GLY A 514 -13.55 -22.07 9.36
CA GLY A 514 -13.64 -21.52 8.00
C GLY A 514 -14.07 -22.55 6.94
N LEU A 515 -14.13 -23.83 7.26
CA LEU A 515 -14.56 -24.88 6.32
C LEU A 515 -16.06 -25.17 6.40
N GLY A 516 -16.71 -24.82 7.50
CA GLY A 516 -18.14 -25.02 7.71
C GLY A 516 -19.04 -24.26 6.73
N LEU A 517 -18.51 -23.19 6.11
CA LEU A 517 -19.23 -22.38 5.12
C LEU A 517 -18.57 -22.44 3.72
N LEU A 518 -17.90 -23.55 3.35
CA LEU A 518 -17.46 -23.74 1.96
C LEU A 518 -18.64 -23.77 0.99
N GLY A 519 -18.54 -23.01 -0.09
CA GLY A 519 -19.55 -22.88 -1.16
C GLY A 519 -20.76 -22.02 -0.79
N VAL A 520 -20.80 -21.44 0.41
CA VAL A 520 -21.85 -20.49 0.83
C VAL A 520 -21.22 -19.32 1.56
N SER A 521 -21.89 -18.18 1.60
CA SER A 521 -21.47 -17.01 2.38
C SER A 521 -22.34 -16.84 3.64
N GLY A 522 -21.80 -16.16 4.63
CA GLY A 522 -22.46 -16.01 5.93
C GLY A 522 -23.81 -15.28 5.84
N ASP A 523 -23.98 -14.35 4.93
CA ASP A 523 -25.24 -13.63 4.69
C ASP A 523 -26.38 -14.53 4.16
N GLN A 524 -26.04 -15.64 3.55
CA GLN A 524 -27.03 -16.62 3.04
C GLN A 524 -27.60 -17.51 4.17
N VAL A 525 -26.86 -17.66 5.27
CA VAL A 525 -27.20 -18.63 6.32
C VAL A 525 -27.74 -18.02 7.61
N VAL A 526 -27.36 -16.78 7.93
CA VAL A 526 -27.87 -16.07 9.12
C VAL A 526 -28.81 -14.92 8.75
N ALA A 527 -29.52 -14.37 9.72
CA ALA A 527 -30.38 -13.20 9.51
C ALA A 527 -29.55 -11.95 9.21
N ALA A 528 -30.09 -11.04 8.39
CA ALA A 528 -29.38 -9.87 7.90
C ALA A 528 -28.82 -8.96 9.00
N ASP A 529 -29.54 -8.75 10.08
CA ASP A 529 -29.12 -7.97 11.26
C ASP A 529 -27.96 -8.65 12.00
N THR A 530 -28.00 -9.96 12.14
CA THR A 530 -26.94 -10.76 12.74
C THR A 530 -25.68 -10.71 11.88
N TYR A 531 -25.83 -10.86 10.55
CA TYR A 531 -24.71 -10.74 9.63
C TYR A 531 -24.08 -9.35 9.68
N ALA A 532 -24.88 -8.29 9.64
CA ALA A 532 -24.39 -6.92 9.69
C ALA A 532 -23.56 -6.64 10.97
N ARG A 533 -24.02 -7.13 12.12
CA ARG A 533 -23.32 -6.99 13.39
C ARG A 533 -22.00 -7.77 13.40
N ILE A 534 -21.99 -9.03 12.93
CA ILE A 534 -20.77 -9.85 12.84
C ILE A 534 -19.79 -9.19 11.87
N LYS A 535 -20.24 -8.76 10.70
CA LYS A 535 -19.42 -8.05 9.71
C LYS A 535 -18.75 -6.83 10.31
N ALA A 536 -19.51 -5.95 10.96
CA ALA A 536 -18.97 -4.73 11.58
C ALA A 536 -17.93 -5.05 12.66
N HIS A 537 -18.18 -6.04 13.50
CA HIS A 537 -17.23 -6.49 14.51
C HIS A 537 -15.94 -7.06 13.88
N THR A 538 -16.08 -7.94 12.91
CA THR A 538 -14.95 -8.56 12.19
C THR A 538 -14.05 -7.51 11.54
N LEU A 539 -14.63 -6.60 10.76
CA LEU A 539 -13.89 -5.56 10.06
C LEU A 539 -13.14 -4.62 11.01
N SER A 540 -13.70 -4.37 12.21
CA SER A 540 -13.02 -3.55 13.23
C SER A 540 -11.93 -4.30 14.00
N THR A 541 -11.87 -5.64 13.90
CA THR A 541 -11.01 -6.50 14.73
C THR A 541 -9.88 -7.15 13.94
N VAL A 542 -10.16 -7.58 12.70
CA VAL A 542 -9.20 -8.27 11.81
C VAL A 542 -7.90 -7.47 11.65
N ARG A 543 -6.77 -8.19 11.58
CA ARG A 543 -5.43 -7.61 11.54
C ARG A 543 -4.65 -8.11 10.36
N GLY A 544 -3.98 -7.19 9.69
CA GLY A 544 -3.14 -7.56 8.57
C GLY A 544 -2.63 -6.38 7.77
N THR A 545 -2.01 -6.71 6.65
CA THR A 545 -1.51 -5.74 5.68
C THR A 545 -1.77 -6.26 4.29
N VAL A 546 -2.10 -5.36 3.39
CA VAL A 546 -2.08 -5.61 1.95
C VAL A 546 -0.91 -4.83 1.36
N GLN A 547 -0.09 -5.49 0.58
CA GLN A 547 0.98 -4.82 -0.14
C GLN A 547 0.40 -4.15 -1.39
N ALA A 548 0.72 -2.87 -1.58
CA ALA A 548 0.36 -2.11 -2.76
C ALA A 548 1.54 -1.25 -3.17
N ASP A 549 2.58 -1.92 -3.62
CA ASP A 549 3.81 -1.29 -4.07
C ASP A 549 3.76 -1.05 -5.57
N ILE A 550 2.93 -0.09 -5.95
CA ILE A 550 2.61 0.21 -7.34
C ILE A 550 3.82 0.73 -8.11
N LEU A 551 4.60 1.61 -7.47
CA LEU A 551 5.80 2.17 -8.10
C LEU A 551 6.88 1.10 -8.29
N LYS A 552 7.03 0.19 -7.35
CA LYS A 552 7.96 -0.94 -7.47
C LYS A 552 7.56 -1.88 -8.62
N GLU A 553 6.28 -2.17 -8.75
CA GLU A 553 5.76 -3.02 -9.81
C GLU A 553 6.05 -2.44 -11.19
N ASP A 554 5.83 -1.12 -11.35
CA ASP A 554 6.12 -0.40 -12.58
C ASP A 554 7.63 -0.37 -12.91
N GLN A 555 8.46 -0.14 -11.91
CA GLN A 555 9.90 0.06 -12.10
C GLN A 555 10.72 -1.23 -12.20
N ALA A 556 10.38 -2.25 -11.42
CA ALA A 556 11.28 -3.37 -11.18
C ALA A 556 10.77 -4.73 -11.67
N GLN A 557 9.48 -4.92 -11.85
CA GLN A 557 8.92 -6.24 -12.15
C GLN A 557 8.41 -6.39 -13.58
N ASN A 558 8.22 -5.31 -14.34
CA ASN A 558 7.61 -5.32 -15.68
C ASN A 558 6.29 -6.15 -15.74
N THR A 559 5.59 -6.21 -14.62
CA THR A 559 4.37 -7.00 -14.45
C THR A 559 3.15 -6.11 -14.28
N CYS A 560 3.28 -4.81 -14.54
CA CYS A 560 2.18 -3.86 -14.50
C CYS A 560 1.13 -4.22 -15.54
N ILE A 561 0.02 -4.78 -15.07
CA ILE A 561 -1.19 -4.99 -15.88
C ILE A 561 -1.98 -3.68 -15.97
N PHE A 562 -1.85 -2.84 -14.95
CA PHE A 562 -2.57 -1.57 -14.83
C PHE A 562 -1.62 -0.38 -14.92
N SER A 563 -2.10 0.75 -15.42
CA SER A 563 -1.34 2.00 -15.33
C SER A 563 -1.12 2.39 -13.86
N THR A 564 0.00 3.06 -13.59
CA THR A 564 0.33 3.56 -12.25
C THR A 564 -0.81 4.43 -11.69
N GLU A 565 -1.41 5.28 -12.53
CA GLU A 565 -2.53 6.15 -12.13
C GLU A 565 -3.77 5.34 -11.73
N PHE A 566 -4.14 4.34 -12.51
CA PHE A 566 -5.25 3.43 -12.19
C PHE A 566 -5.03 2.72 -10.85
N ALA A 567 -3.84 2.16 -10.67
CA ALA A 567 -3.50 1.42 -9.47
C ALA A 567 -3.48 2.31 -8.20
N LEU A 568 -2.99 3.55 -8.30
CA LEU A 568 -3.02 4.50 -7.18
C LEU A 568 -4.46 4.90 -6.80
N ARG A 569 -5.35 5.06 -7.78
CA ARG A 569 -6.77 5.32 -7.50
C ARG A 569 -7.45 4.14 -6.84
N MET A 570 -7.22 2.95 -7.34
CA MET A 570 -7.72 1.71 -6.76
C MET A 570 -7.29 1.57 -5.29
N MET A 571 -6.05 1.97 -4.97
CA MET A 571 -5.59 2.01 -3.58
C MET A 571 -6.27 3.09 -2.75
N GLY A 572 -6.62 4.22 -3.35
CA GLY A 572 -7.45 5.24 -2.72
C GLY A 572 -8.83 4.69 -2.33
N ASP A 573 -9.45 3.92 -3.20
CA ASP A 573 -10.75 3.29 -2.94
C ASP A 573 -10.67 2.23 -1.81
N ILE A 574 -9.59 1.47 -1.73
CA ILE A 574 -9.36 0.55 -0.59
C ILE A 574 -9.30 1.35 0.72
N GLN A 575 -8.59 2.47 0.73
CA GLN A 575 -8.49 3.31 1.93
C GLN A 575 -9.83 3.93 2.29
N GLN A 576 -10.60 4.39 1.32
CA GLN A 576 -11.96 4.89 1.54
C GLN A 576 -12.85 3.80 2.13
N TYR A 577 -12.79 2.58 1.60
CA TYR A 577 -13.49 1.42 2.17
C TYR A 577 -13.12 1.18 3.64
N PHE A 578 -11.82 1.27 3.98
CA PHE A 578 -11.37 1.11 5.37
C PHE A 578 -11.93 2.19 6.30
N VAL A 579 -12.01 3.43 5.84
CA VAL A 579 -12.60 4.54 6.59
C VAL A 579 -14.10 4.31 6.81
N ASP A 580 -14.84 4.02 5.76
CA ASP A 580 -16.30 3.86 5.77
C ASP A 580 -16.73 2.67 6.65
N HIS A 581 -15.99 1.58 6.61
CA HIS A 581 -16.26 0.37 7.37
C HIS A 581 -15.51 0.27 8.71
N LYS A 582 -14.79 1.32 9.11
CA LYS A 582 -14.04 1.41 10.39
C LYS A 582 -13.04 0.26 10.58
N VAL A 583 -12.35 -0.13 9.52
CA VAL A 583 -11.30 -1.15 9.56
C VAL A 583 -10.07 -0.55 10.25
N ARG A 584 -9.85 -0.87 11.52
CA ARG A 584 -8.87 -0.15 12.37
C ARG A 584 -7.50 -0.80 12.45
N ASN A 585 -7.42 -2.09 12.23
CA ASN A 585 -6.20 -2.88 12.46
C ASN A 585 -5.64 -3.53 11.19
N PHE A 586 -6.18 -3.16 10.04
CA PHE A 586 -5.73 -3.59 8.72
C PHE A 586 -5.37 -2.36 7.89
N TYR A 587 -4.21 -1.77 8.13
CA TYR A 587 -3.93 -0.41 7.69
C TYR A 587 -2.57 -0.19 7.08
N SER A 588 -1.84 -1.13 6.65
CA SER A 588 -0.66 -0.77 5.91
C SER A 588 -0.81 -1.06 4.44
N VAL A 589 -0.81 0.02 3.69
CA VAL A 589 -0.32 0.03 2.34
C VAL A 589 1.19 -0.02 2.48
N SER A 590 1.76 -1.21 2.34
CA SER A 590 3.21 -1.38 2.43
C SER A 590 3.84 -0.93 1.12
N ILE A 591 4.65 0.11 1.19
CA ILE A 591 5.59 0.46 0.12
C ILE A 591 6.91 -0.22 0.45
N SER A 592 7.31 -1.20 -0.37
CA SER A 592 8.47 -2.04 -0.11
C SER A 592 9.49 -1.87 -1.23
N GLY A 593 10.61 -1.24 -0.94
CA GLY A 593 11.72 -1.09 -1.89
C GLY A 593 12.67 -2.28 -1.96
N TYR A 594 12.42 -3.38 -1.27
CA TYR A 594 13.40 -4.45 -1.14
C TYR A 594 13.79 -5.10 -2.49
N HIS A 595 12.88 -5.21 -3.45
CA HIS A 595 13.20 -5.74 -4.78
C HIS A 595 14.17 -4.85 -5.56
N ILE A 596 14.13 -3.55 -5.32
CA ILE A 596 15.05 -2.58 -5.93
C ILE A 596 16.40 -2.67 -5.22
N ALA A 597 16.40 -2.76 -3.89
CA ALA A 597 17.60 -2.91 -3.08
C ALA A 597 18.32 -4.25 -3.34
N GLU A 598 17.59 -5.35 -3.49
CA GLU A 598 18.16 -6.67 -3.87
C GLU A 598 18.81 -6.65 -5.24
N ALA A 599 18.31 -5.86 -6.17
CA ALA A 599 18.93 -5.66 -7.48
C ALA A 599 20.16 -4.73 -7.44
N GLY A 600 20.55 -4.23 -6.28
CA GLY A 600 21.77 -3.46 -6.06
C GLY A 600 21.56 -1.94 -5.97
N ALA A 601 20.34 -1.45 -5.96
CA ALA A 601 20.07 -0.03 -5.75
C ALA A 601 20.36 0.39 -4.31
N ASN A 602 20.95 1.56 -4.15
CA ASN A 602 21.14 2.18 -2.83
C ASN A 602 19.91 3.06 -2.47
N PRO A 603 19.79 3.53 -1.21
CA PRO A 603 18.65 4.34 -0.79
C PRO A 603 18.42 5.63 -1.59
N ILE A 604 19.44 6.14 -2.27
CA ILE A 604 19.33 7.37 -3.10
C ILE A 604 18.75 7.04 -4.47
N SER A 605 19.17 5.92 -5.06
CA SER A 605 18.68 5.48 -6.37
C SER A 605 17.32 4.80 -6.31
N GLN A 606 16.89 4.37 -5.13
CA GLN A 606 15.60 3.78 -4.86
C GLN A 606 14.50 4.84 -4.70
#